data_1b06f97c19969a8163977749df117b2b
#
_entry.id   1b06f97c19969a8163977749df117b2b
#
_cell.length_a   1.000
_cell.length_b   1.000
_cell.length_c   1.000
_cell.angle_alpha   90.00
_cell.angle_beta   90.00
_cell.angle_gamma   90.00
#
_symmetry.space_group_name_H-M   'P 1'
#
loop_
_entity.id
_entity.type
_entity.pdbx_description
1 polymer ?
#
loop_
_entity_poly.entity_id
_entity_poly.type
_entity_poly.pdbx_seq_one_letter_code
_entity_poly.pdbx_strand_id
1 'polypeptide(L)'
;MQALPNNLQETGAPDFVLFSSPGGNDALLGLPFNEAIDNINSIIDVLQNANPDITIIIELMAPGHSNMMTPELTTYFEQLQQGILSICEEQTSSNSSVVAVDMYTGFSDVYLADDVHYNVTGADFIAQRYYTLLATLLE
;
A
#
# COMPACT_ATOMS: atom_id res chain seq x y z
N MET A 1 6.55 7.28 14.09
CA MET A 1 5.54 8.09 13.39
C MET A 1 5.66 9.63 13.48
N GLN A 2 6.67 10.20 14.17
CA GLN A 2 6.84 11.68 14.23
C GLN A 2 7.36 12.34 12.93
N ALA A 3 7.99 11.57 12.04
CA ALA A 3 8.59 12.13 10.82
C ALA A 3 7.52 12.58 9.79
N LEU A 4 6.45 11.82 9.61
CA LEU A 4 5.42 12.15 8.60
C LEU A 4 4.70 13.48 8.88
N PRO A 5 4.19 13.78 10.11
CA PRO A 5 3.60 15.08 10.40
C PRO A 5 4.56 16.26 10.17
N ASN A 6 5.84 16.10 10.53
CA ASN A 6 6.84 17.14 10.32
C ASN A 6 7.09 17.40 8.83
N ASN A 7 7.22 16.35 8.04
CA ASN A 7 7.41 16.47 6.60
C ASN A 7 6.21 17.18 5.94
N LEU A 8 4.97 16.81 6.33
CA LEU A 8 3.76 17.46 5.80
C LEU A 8 3.67 18.94 6.16
N GLN A 9 4.17 19.32 7.35
CA GLN A 9 4.25 20.74 7.75
C GLN A 9 5.28 21.53 6.92
N GLU A 10 6.40 20.90 6.54
CA GLU A 10 7.46 21.54 5.78
C GLU A 10 7.16 21.63 4.28
N THR A 11 6.55 20.58 3.71
CA THR A 11 6.35 20.47 2.25
C THR A 11 4.93 20.79 1.78
N GLY A 12 3.98 20.87 2.71
CA GLY A 12 2.54 20.91 2.43
C GLY A 12 1.95 19.52 2.27
N ALA A 13 0.63 19.42 2.45
CA ALA A 13 -0.10 18.17 2.27
C ALA A 13 -0.37 17.91 0.78
N PRO A 14 -0.16 16.69 0.27
CA PRO A 14 -0.43 16.34 -1.12
C PRO A 14 -1.93 16.16 -1.39
N ASP A 15 -2.34 16.26 -2.66
CA ASP A 15 -3.69 15.90 -3.10
C ASP A 15 -3.83 14.39 -3.33
N PHE A 16 -2.73 13.73 -3.74
CA PHE A 16 -2.66 12.28 -3.97
C PHE A 16 -1.48 11.66 -3.25
N VAL A 17 -1.71 10.49 -2.66
CA VAL A 17 -0.65 9.64 -2.07
C VAL A 17 -0.70 8.25 -2.69
N LEU A 18 0.45 7.75 -3.13
CA LEU A 18 0.67 6.35 -3.49
C LEU A 18 1.33 5.67 -2.30
N PHE A 19 0.57 4.88 -1.57
CA PHE A 19 1.02 4.17 -0.37
C PHE A 19 1.47 2.76 -0.76
N SER A 20 2.77 2.63 -1.03
CA SER A 20 3.39 1.41 -1.52
C SER A 20 3.76 0.45 -0.40
N SER A 21 3.57 -0.84 -0.64
CA SER A 21 3.98 -1.97 0.21
C SER A 21 3.63 -1.84 1.70
N PRO A 22 2.39 -1.46 2.05
CA PRO A 22 1.98 -1.29 3.44
C PRO A 22 2.06 -2.62 4.20
N GLY A 23 2.76 -2.64 5.35
CA GLY A 23 2.91 -3.84 6.18
C GLY A 23 3.88 -4.90 5.64
N GLY A 24 4.54 -4.67 4.49
CA GLY A 24 5.47 -5.64 3.91
C GLY A 24 6.65 -5.98 4.81
N ASN A 25 7.28 -4.97 5.39
CA ASN A 25 8.36 -5.18 6.35
C ASN A 25 7.88 -5.83 7.65
N ASP A 26 6.67 -5.51 8.10
CA ASP A 26 6.06 -6.15 9.27
C ASP A 26 5.91 -7.65 9.04
N ALA A 27 5.41 -8.05 7.86
CA ALA A 27 5.29 -9.44 7.45
C ALA A 27 6.64 -10.17 7.42
N LEU A 28 7.66 -9.56 6.79
CA LEU A 28 9.00 -10.15 6.65
C LEU A 28 9.71 -10.29 8.00
N LEU A 29 9.45 -9.38 8.93
CA LEU A 29 10.03 -9.40 10.29
C LEU A 29 9.20 -10.22 11.27
N GLY A 30 8.07 -10.77 10.86
CA GLY A 30 7.16 -11.54 11.73
C GLY A 30 6.53 -10.69 12.83
N LEU A 31 6.30 -9.40 12.58
CA LEU A 31 5.65 -8.50 13.53
C LEU A 31 4.14 -8.78 13.62
N PRO A 32 3.49 -8.43 14.73
CA PRO A 32 2.06 -8.69 14.92
C PRO A 32 1.20 -8.02 13.83
N PHE A 33 0.33 -8.81 13.21
CA PHE A 33 -0.58 -8.34 12.15
C PHE A 33 -1.40 -7.11 12.58
N ASN A 34 -1.97 -7.13 13.79
CA ASN A 34 -2.81 -6.02 14.28
C ASN A 34 -2.01 -4.71 14.37
N GLU A 35 -0.73 -4.77 14.75
CA GLU A 35 0.12 -3.58 14.80
C GLU A 35 0.37 -3.00 13.41
N ALA A 36 0.51 -3.84 12.39
CA ALA A 36 0.64 -3.39 11.00
C ALA A 36 -0.64 -2.66 10.53
N ILE A 37 -1.82 -3.22 10.81
CA ILE A 37 -3.11 -2.60 10.49
C ILE A 37 -3.30 -1.28 11.25
N ASP A 38 -3.00 -1.23 12.54
CA ASP A 38 -3.10 -0.02 13.35
C ASP A 38 -2.15 1.10 12.84
N ASN A 39 -0.95 0.73 12.41
CA ASN A 39 0.00 1.65 11.82
C ASN A 39 -0.48 2.21 10.47
N ILE A 40 -1.05 1.36 9.61
CA ILE A 40 -1.62 1.79 8.33
C ILE A 40 -2.75 2.79 8.56
N ASN A 41 -3.71 2.48 9.44
CA ASN A 41 -4.79 3.39 9.82
C ASN A 41 -4.25 4.72 10.35
N SER A 42 -3.27 4.67 11.25
CA SER A 42 -2.66 5.89 11.82
C SER A 42 -1.97 6.77 10.78
N ILE A 43 -1.36 6.17 9.74
CA ILE A 43 -0.76 6.93 8.62
C ILE A 43 -1.86 7.62 7.81
N ILE A 44 -2.94 6.91 7.49
CA ILE A 44 -4.10 7.46 6.76
C ILE A 44 -4.72 8.62 7.56
N ASP A 45 -4.94 8.45 8.87
CA ASP A 45 -5.47 9.51 9.74
C ASP A 45 -4.60 10.77 9.69
N VAL A 46 -3.27 10.62 9.74
CA VAL A 46 -2.34 11.76 9.64
C VAL A 46 -2.46 12.47 8.30
N LEU A 47 -2.58 11.73 7.21
CA LEU A 47 -2.72 12.29 5.86
C LEU A 47 -4.05 13.02 5.69
N GLN A 48 -5.16 12.43 6.11
CA GLN A 48 -6.50 13.02 6.04
C GLN A 48 -6.64 14.24 6.96
N ASN A 49 -5.98 14.24 8.12
CA ASN A 49 -5.92 15.41 8.99
C ASN A 49 -5.13 16.58 8.36
N ALA A 50 -4.11 16.27 7.55
CA ALA A 50 -3.33 17.29 6.85
C ALA A 50 -4.04 17.84 5.60
N ASN A 51 -4.77 16.99 4.88
CA ASN A 51 -5.61 17.36 3.74
C ASN A 51 -6.91 16.54 3.76
N PRO A 52 -8.05 17.12 4.20
CA PRO A 52 -9.34 16.42 4.26
C PRO A 52 -9.89 15.96 2.89
N ASP A 53 -9.38 16.51 1.80
CA ASP A 53 -9.82 16.20 0.42
C ASP A 53 -8.83 15.27 -0.32
N ILE A 54 -7.91 14.63 0.43
CA ILE A 54 -6.86 13.77 -0.12
C ILE A 54 -7.41 12.49 -0.77
N THR A 55 -6.77 12.04 -1.84
CA THR A 55 -6.95 10.70 -2.38
C THR A 55 -5.72 9.83 -2.06
N ILE A 56 -5.94 8.73 -1.36
CA ILE A 56 -4.90 7.78 -0.97
C ILE A 56 -5.10 6.49 -1.77
N ILE A 57 -4.12 6.13 -2.59
CA ILE A 57 -4.08 4.87 -3.31
C ILE A 57 -3.15 3.94 -2.56
N ILE A 58 -3.70 2.85 -2.02
CA ILE A 58 -2.97 1.89 -1.20
C ILE A 58 -2.83 0.54 -1.91
N GLU A 59 -1.64 -0.03 -1.91
CA GLU A 59 -1.38 -1.31 -2.58
C GLU A 59 -1.94 -2.50 -1.80
N LEU A 60 -2.64 -3.40 -2.54
CA LEU A 60 -2.65 -4.82 -2.21
C LEU A 60 -1.33 -5.36 -2.76
N MET A 61 -0.29 -5.38 -1.94
CA MET A 61 1.08 -5.47 -2.41
C MET A 61 1.41 -6.78 -3.13
N ALA A 62 2.33 -6.71 -4.09
CA ALA A 62 2.87 -7.87 -4.78
C ALA A 62 3.55 -8.85 -3.80
N PRO A 63 3.49 -10.16 -4.06
CA PRO A 63 4.17 -11.15 -3.23
C PRO A 63 5.68 -11.07 -3.42
N GLY A 64 6.42 -11.63 -2.49
CA GLY A 64 7.84 -11.95 -2.68
C GLY A 64 8.04 -13.14 -3.61
N HIS A 65 9.31 -13.48 -3.87
CA HIS A 65 9.69 -14.64 -4.67
C HIS A 65 9.08 -15.93 -4.09
N SER A 66 8.59 -16.81 -4.97
CA SER A 66 7.84 -18.00 -4.57
C SER A 66 8.59 -18.92 -3.60
N ASN A 67 9.93 -18.95 -3.66
CA ASN A 67 10.75 -19.77 -2.76
C ASN A 67 10.79 -19.25 -1.30
N MET A 68 10.48 -17.98 -1.07
CA MET A 68 10.42 -17.38 0.27
C MET A 68 9.00 -17.29 0.84
N MET A 69 7.99 -17.43 -0.01
CA MET A 69 6.58 -17.36 0.40
C MET A 69 6.16 -18.64 1.12
N THR A 70 6.54 -18.74 2.42
CA THR A 70 6.06 -19.84 3.28
C THR A 70 4.53 -19.78 3.45
N PRO A 71 3.86 -20.87 3.89
CA PRO A 71 2.43 -20.85 4.19
C PRO A 71 2.04 -19.75 5.18
N GLU A 72 2.88 -19.51 6.20
CA GLU A 72 2.65 -18.48 7.22
C GLU A 72 2.73 -17.07 6.60
N LEU A 73 3.75 -16.82 5.77
CA LEU A 73 3.91 -15.54 5.10
C LEU A 73 2.79 -15.30 4.08
N THR A 74 2.40 -16.31 3.32
CA THR A 74 1.25 -16.25 2.41
C THR A 74 -0.02 -15.90 3.16
N THR A 75 -0.29 -16.56 4.29
CA THR A 75 -1.46 -16.25 5.13
C THR A 75 -1.43 -14.82 5.64
N TYR A 76 -0.26 -14.32 6.06
CA TYR A 76 -0.11 -12.93 6.51
C TYR A 76 -0.45 -11.95 5.38
N PHE A 77 0.06 -12.17 4.16
CA PHE A 77 -0.25 -11.34 3.00
C PHE A 77 -1.74 -11.35 2.65
N GLU A 78 -2.39 -12.51 2.68
CA GLU A 78 -3.83 -12.63 2.44
C GLU A 78 -4.64 -11.85 3.49
N GLN A 79 -4.28 -11.97 4.76
CA GLN A 79 -4.91 -11.20 5.84
C GLN A 79 -4.69 -9.69 5.66
N LEU A 80 -3.48 -9.30 5.26
CA LEU A 80 -3.15 -7.90 5.03
C LEU A 80 -3.97 -7.29 3.88
N GLN A 81 -4.15 -8.03 2.77
CA GLN A 81 -5.02 -7.61 1.67
C GLN A 81 -6.46 -7.40 2.13
N GLN A 82 -7.02 -8.34 2.90
CA GLN A 82 -8.37 -8.20 3.45
C GLN A 82 -8.48 -7.01 4.41
N GLY A 83 -7.48 -6.83 5.28
CA GLY A 83 -7.40 -5.69 6.18
C GLY A 83 -7.35 -4.35 5.42
N ILE A 84 -6.55 -4.26 4.36
CA ILE A 84 -6.47 -3.06 3.51
C ILE A 84 -7.80 -2.77 2.82
N LEU A 85 -8.50 -3.78 2.31
CA LEU A 85 -9.83 -3.58 1.72
C LEU A 85 -10.83 -3.04 2.74
N SER A 86 -10.82 -3.56 3.98
CA SER A 86 -11.65 -3.03 5.07
C SER A 86 -11.29 -1.57 5.40
N ILE A 87 -9.99 -1.25 5.47
CA ILE A 87 -9.51 0.12 5.68
C ILE A 87 -10.01 1.05 4.57
N CYS A 88 -9.97 0.64 3.30
CA CYS A 88 -10.49 1.44 2.20
C CYS A 88 -11.98 1.78 2.38
N GLU A 89 -12.79 0.81 2.82
CA GLU A 89 -14.22 1.03 3.07
C GLU A 89 -14.44 1.95 4.28
N GLU A 90 -13.71 1.74 5.38
CA GLU A 90 -13.88 2.46 6.64
C GLU A 90 -13.33 3.89 6.62
N GLN A 91 -12.22 4.10 5.91
CA GLN A 91 -11.51 5.39 5.86
C GLN A 91 -11.95 6.30 4.71
N THR A 92 -12.72 5.78 3.75
CA THR A 92 -13.31 6.62 2.69
C THR A 92 -14.46 7.45 3.26
N SER A 93 -14.46 8.74 2.96
CA SER A 93 -15.49 9.70 3.38
C SER A 93 -16.09 10.43 2.16
N SER A 94 -16.97 11.40 2.40
CA SER A 94 -17.49 12.25 1.32
C SER A 94 -16.43 13.12 0.64
N ASN A 95 -15.31 13.37 1.29
CA ASN A 95 -14.28 14.30 0.85
C ASN A 95 -12.96 13.60 0.50
N SER A 96 -12.60 12.56 1.25
CA SER A 96 -11.35 11.82 1.07
C SER A 96 -11.62 10.41 0.60
N SER A 97 -10.89 9.98 -0.42
CA SER A 97 -10.99 8.62 -0.97
C SER A 97 -9.76 7.79 -0.59
N VAL A 98 -10.00 6.58 -0.07
CA VAL A 98 -8.95 5.56 0.13
C VAL A 98 -9.27 4.39 -0.78
N VAL A 99 -8.42 4.17 -1.77
CA VAL A 99 -8.69 3.23 -2.88
C VAL A 99 -7.58 2.20 -2.96
N ALA A 100 -7.94 0.91 -3.00
CA ALA A 100 -6.97 -0.16 -3.18
C ALA A 100 -6.55 -0.30 -4.64
N VAL A 101 -5.26 -0.59 -4.88
CA VAL A 101 -4.73 -1.02 -6.17
C VAL A 101 -4.13 -2.41 -6.05
N ASP A 102 -4.59 -3.34 -6.89
CA ASP A 102 -4.13 -4.73 -6.87
C ASP A 102 -2.78 -4.87 -7.58
N MET A 103 -1.72 -5.06 -6.81
CA MET A 103 -0.38 -5.40 -7.31
C MET A 103 -0.08 -6.89 -7.22
N TYR A 104 -0.97 -7.68 -6.61
CA TYR A 104 -0.78 -9.10 -6.35
C TYR A 104 -1.19 -9.98 -7.52
N THR A 105 -2.38 -9.76 -8.08
CA THR A 105 -2.95 -10.62 -9.13
C THR A 105 -2.12 -10.55 -10.41
N GLY A 106 -1.63 -11.71 -10.86
CA GLY A 106 -0.80 -11.83 -12.07
C GLY A 106 0.66 -11.46 -11.88
N PHE A 107 1.09 -11.13 -10.66
CA PHE A 107 2.51 -10.95 -10.34
C PHE A 107 3.22 -12.31 -10.28
N SER A 108 4.48 -12.36 -10.64
CA SER A 108 5.28 -13.60 -10.63
C SER A 108 6.77 -13.31 -10.43
N ASP A 109 7.54 -14.36 -10.14
CA ASP A 109 8.99 -14.28 -9.86
C ASP A 109 9.80 -13.60 -10.98
N VAL A 110 9.32 -13.64 -12.24
CA VAL A 110 10.01 -12.99 -13.37
C VAL A 110 10.09 -11.47 -13.26
N TYR A 111 9.29 -10.89 -12.38
CA TYR A 111 9.25 -9.45 -12.10
C TYR A 111 10.20 -9.02 -10.98
N LEU A 112 10.89 -9.97 -10.34
CA LEU A 112 11.78 -9.72 -9.21
C LEU A 112 13.25 -9.75 -9.64
N ALA A 113 14.05 -8.86 -9.04
CA ALA A 113 15.51 -8.83 -9.15
C ALA A 113 16.17 -9.71 -8.08
N ASP A 114 15.50 -9.86 -6.96
CA ASP A 114 15.85 -10.71 -5.82
C ASP A 114 14.56 -11.21 -5.14
N ASP A 115 14.62 -11.55 -3.85
CA ASP A 115 13.48 -12.13 -3.13
C ASP A 115 12.28 -11.17 -2.98
N VAL A 116 12.48 -9.84 -3.05
CA VAL A 116 11.44 -8.85 -2.78
C VAL A 116 11.49 -7.59 -3.67
N HIS A 117 12.62 -7.29 -4.29
CA HIS A 117 12.77 -6.07 -5.08
C HIS A 117 12.44 -6.29 -6.55
N TYR A 118 11.73 -5.34 -7.15
CA TYR A 118 11.36 -5.39 -8.56
C TYR A 118 12.56 -5.21 -9.48
N ASN A 119 12.60 -5.98 -10.56
CA ASN A 119 13.43 -5.67 -11.72
C ASN A 119 12.71 -4.64 -12.63
N VAL A 120 13.31 -4.26 -13.75
CA VAL A 120 12.72 -3.26 -14.67
C VAL A 120 11.31 -3.66 -15.12
N THR A 121 11.10 -4.93 -15.49
CA THR A 121 9.78 -5.42 -15.95
C THR A 121 8.76 -5.41 -14.80
N GLY A 122 9.19 -5.72 -13.58
CA GLY A 122 8.35 -5.64 -12.38
C GLY A 122 7.97 -4.19 -12.06
N ALA A 123 8.91 -3.26 -12.16
CA ALA A 123 8.63 -1.84 -12.00
C ALA A 123 7.62 -1.33 -13.04
N ASP A 124 7.74 -1.77 -14.31
CA ASP A 124 6.77 -1.45 -15.36
C ASP A 124 5.39 -2.02 -15.06
N PHE A 125 5.30 -3.25 -14.52
CA PHE A 125 4.04 -3.87 -14.09
C PHE A 125 3.36 -3.04 -13.01
N ILE A 126 4.07 -2.64 -11.97
CA ILE A 126 3.57 -1.80 -10.88
C ILE A 126 3.13 -0.42 -11.40
N ALA A 127 3.97 0.23 -12.22
CA ALA A 127 3.68 1.52 -12.80
C ALA A 127 2.41 1.50 -13.67
N GLN A 128 2.20 0.43 -14.47
CA GLN A 128 1.01 0.29 -15.30
C GLN A 128 -0.27 0.14 -14.47
N ARG A 129 -0.22 -0.54 -13.32
CA ARG A 129 -1.35 -0.68 -12.41
C ARG A 129 -1.74 0.67 -11.81
N TYR A 130 -0.76 1.43 -11.31
CA TYR A 130 -1.00 2.80 -10.84
C TYR A 130 -1.53 3.70 -11.95
N TYR A 131 -0.92 3.68 -13.13
CA TYR A 131 -1.35 4.51 -14.25
C TYR A 131 -2.82 4.25 -14.63
N THR A 132 -3.21 2.98 -14.73
CA THR A 132 -4.59 2.61 -15.09
C THR A 132 -5.60 3.13 -14.07
N LEU A 133 -5.30 3.01 -12.77
CA LEU A 133 -6.18 3.53 -11.73
C LEU A 133 -6.22 5.07 -11.71
N LEU A 134 -5.05 5.72 -11.77
CA LEU A 134 -4.96 7.19 -11.79
C LEU A 134 -5.69 7.79 -13.00
N ALA A 135 -5.58 7.19 -14.18
CA ALA A 135 -6.31 7.64 -15.36
C ALA A 135 -7.83 7.65 -15.12
N THR A 136 -8.37 6.66 -14.41
CA THR A 136 -9.79 6.59 -14.05
C THR A 136 -10.20 7.62 -12.98
N LEU A 137 -9.29 7.92 -12.03
CA LEU A 137 -9.59 8.87 -10.95
C LEU A 137 -9.47 10.33 -11.37
N LEU A 138 -8.75 10.61 -12.46
CA LEU A 138 -8.50 11.97 -12.96
C LEU A 138 -9.39 12.37 -14.15
N GLU A 139 -10.26 11.46 -14.63
CA GLU A 139 -11.31 11.76 -15.62
C GLU A 139 -12.52 12.46 -14.97
#